data_0d00b6a7b091e24c117edaaa45645f74
#
_entry.id   0d00b6a7b091e24c117edaaa45645f74
#
_cell.length_a   1.000
_cell.length_b   1.000
_cell.length_c   1.000
_cell.angle_alpha   90.00
_cell.angle_beta   90.00
_cell.angle_gamma   90.00
#
_symmetry.space_group_name_H-M   'P 1'
#
loop_
_entity.id
_entity.type
_entity.pdbx_description
1 polymer ?
#
loop_
_entity_poly.entity_id
_entity_poly.type
_entity_poly.pdbx_seq_one_letter_code
_entity_poly.pdbx_strand_id
1 'polypeptide(L)'
;MFTAYQLAQRVNTEYPNNGFIFEPDVDHNTKLQESFIGYINSALLKNTKYILLDDIYEFPTIKDQALYDLPIGCEKHNIMEITREYGSQALRCRFARDAERMDGNMYFNGYGNTIGLFPTPTEDGKKVTIFFKKTPRPVRTKDDPIEVKDRYIDLLVYSIVADMASAGNNPDIEIANNYTLKYNNLLQDAILDRFRENPFYPKVKDNKRPPVSFMRRGRL
;
A
#
# COMPACT_ATOMS: atom_id res chain seq x y z
N MET A 1 1.06 -6.15 -14.67
CA MET A 1 0.35 -6.37 -13.38
C MET A 1 0.03 -7.83 -13.28
N PHE A 2 0.40 -8.49 -12.19
CA PHE A 2 0.18 -9.92 -11.96
C PHE A 2 -1.29 -10.17 -11.59
N THR A 3 -1.84 -11.32 -12.01
CA THR A 3 -3.10 -11.83 -11.50
C THR A 3 -2.85 -12.76 -10.30
N ALA A 4 -3.89 -13.03 -9.50
CA ALA A 4 -3.81 -14.00 -8.42
C ALA A 4 -3.36 -15.39 -8.90
N TYR A 5 -3.79 -15.81 -10.11
CA TYR A 5 -3.35 -17.02 -10.75
C TYR A 5 -1.86 -17.05 -11.06
N GLN A 6 -1.33 -15.98 -11.65
CA GLN A 6 0.12 -15.87 -11.95
C GLN A 6 0.96 -15.89 -10.68
N LEU A 7 0.48 -15.24 -9.60
CA LEU A 7 1.13 -15.29 -8.31
C LEU A 7 1.14 -16.73 -7.75
N ALA A 8 0.02 -17.45 -7.89
CA ALA A 8 -0.07 -18.84 -7.46
C ALA A 8 0.88 -19.76 -8.23
N GLN A 9 0.99 -19.60 -9.56
CA GLN A 9 1.96 -20.34 -10.37
C GLN A 9 3.38 -20.10 -9.89
N ARG A 10 3.73 -18.85 -9.53
CA ARG A 10 5.06 -18.52 -9.05
C ARG A 10 5.33 -19.12 -7.67
N VAL A 11 4.34 -19.12 -6.75
CA VAL A 11 4.43 -19.82 -5.46
C VAL A 11 4.64 -21.33 -5.68
N ASN A 12 3.93 -21.97 -6.61
CA ASN A 12 4.11 -23.38 -6.93
C ASN A 12 5.49 -23.69 -7.52
N THR A 13 6.09 -22.75 -8.24
CA THR A 13 7.46 -22.91 -8.76
C THR A 13 8.48 -22.90 -7.62
N GLU A 14 8.30 -22.02 -6.63
CA GLU A 14 9.20 -21.91 -5.47
C GLU A 14 8.98 -23.03 -4.43
N TYR A 15 7.76 -23.53 -4.32
CA TYR A 15 7.37 -24.58 -3.36
C TYR A 15 6.43 -25.61 -4.01
N PRO A 16 6.95 -26.50 -4.88
CA PRO A 16 6.14 -27.42 -5.68
C PRO A 16 5.37 -28.47 -4.87
N ASN A 17 5.85 -28.82 -3.67
CA ASN A 17 5.24 -29.84 -2.80
C ASN A 17 4.27 -29.24 -1.77
N ASN A 18 3.71 -28.08 -2.05
CA ASN A 18 2.87 -27.34 -1.11
C ASN A 18 1.47 -27.93 -0.86
N GLY A 19 1.07 -28.98 -1.60
CA GLY A 19 -0.26 -29.60 -1.50
C GLY A 19 -1.39 -28.76 -2.13
N PHE A 20 -1.10 -27.58 -2.66
CA PHE A 20 -2.04 -26.71 -3.35
C PHE A 20 -1.76 -26.76 -4.84
N ILE A 21 -2.55 -27.56 -5.58
CA ILE A 21 -2.50 -27.57 -7.04
C ILE A 21 -3.49 -26.51 -7.51
N PHE A 22 -2.97 -25.40 -8.01
CA PHE A 22 -3.75 -24.36 -8.61
C PHE A 22 -3.86 -24.64 -10.12
N GLU A 23 -4.70 -25.59 -10.51
CA GLU A 23 -5.00 -25.87 -11.90
C GLU A 23 -6.20 -25.03 -12.37
N PRO A 24 -6.08 -24.33 -13.53
CA PRO A 24 -7.11 -23.40 -13.98
C PRO A 24 -8.43 -24.10 -14.38
N ASP A 25 -8.40 -25.40 -14.70
CA ASP A 25 -9.51 -26.12 -15.30
C ASP A 25 -10.23 -27.12 -14.38
N VAL A 26 -9.83 -27.20 -13.11
CA VAL A 26 -10.45 -28.17 -12.19
C VAL A 26 -11.42 -27.46 -11.26
N ASP A 27 -12.67 -27.40 -11.67
CA ASP A 27 -13.81 -26.92 -10.85
C ASP A 27 -14.00 -27.65 -9.51
N HIS A 28 -13.17 -28.64 -9.22
CA HIS A 28 -13.39 -29.58 -8.12
C HIS A 28 -12.71 -29.21 -6.81
N ASN A 29 -11.95 -28.10 -6.73
CA ASN A 29 -11.23 -27.77 -5.51
C ASN A 29 -11.43 -26.32 -5.03
N THR A 30 -12.69 -25.91 -4.93
CA THR A 30 -13.08 -24.58 -4.40
C THR A 30 -12.43 -24.26 -3.05
N LYS A 31 -12.31 -25.27 -2.19
CA LYS A 31 -11.70 -25.10 -0.85
C LYS A 31 -10.20 -24.79 -0.90
N LEU A 32 -9.46 -25.43 -1.83
CA LEU A 32 -8.03 -25.17 -2.01
C LEU A 32 -7.82 -23.77 -2.63
N GLN A 33 -8.66 -23.37 -3.57
CA GLN A 33 -8.62 -22.02 -4.14
C GLN A 33 -8.92 -20.95 -3.10
N GLU A 34 -9.95 -21.14 -2.28
CA GLU A 34 -10.29 -20.22 -1.18
C GLU A 34 -9.16 -20.11 -0.15
N SER A 35 -8.56 -21.23 0.22
CA SER A 35 -7.43 -21.25 1.16
C SER A 35 -6.23 -20.51 0.58
N PHE A 36 -5.92 -20.69 -0.71
CA PHE A 36 -4.82 -19.99 -1.36
C PHE A 36 -5.09 -18.48 -1.47
N ILE A 37 -6.30 -18.08 -1.83
CA ILE A 37 -6.74 -16.67 -1.80
C ILE A 37 -6.58 -16.09 -0.40
N GLY A 38 -6.86 -16.87 0.64
CA GLY A 38 -6.61 -16.51 2.03
C GLY A 38 -5.13 -16.17 2.30
N TYR A 39 -4.19 -16.99 1.80
CA TYR A 39 -2.76 -16.72 1.90
C TYR A 39 -2.35 -15.45 1.15
N ILE A 40 -2.87 -15.23 -0.07
CA ILE A 40 -2.62 -13.99 -0.83
C ILE A 40 -3.08 -12.78 -0.04
N ASN A 41 -4.31 -12.79 0.45
CA ASN A 41 -4.88 -11.67 1.20
C ASN A 41 -4.14 -11.42 2.52
N SER A 42 -3.72 -12.47 3.20
CA SER A 42 -2.87 -12.36 4.40
C SER A 42 -1.53 -11.70 4.08
N ALA A 43 -0.86 -12.13 3.00
CA ALA A 43 0.40 -11.54 2.56
C ALA A 43 0.24 -10.08 2.13
N LEU A 44 -0.84 -9.73 1.40
CA LEU A 44 -1.16 -8.34 1.04
C LEU A 44 -1.34 -7.49 2.29
N LEU A 45 -2.14 -7.92 3.25
CA LEU A 45 -2.42 -7.21 4.50
C LEU A 45 -1.14 -7.01 5.34
N LYS A 46 -0.34 -8.07 5.50
CA LYS A 46 0.93 -8.06 6.23
C LYS A 46 1.92 -7.03 5.66
N ASN A 47 1.91 -6.86 4.34
CA ASN A 47 2.85 -6.01 3.62
C ASN A 47 2.29 -4.64 3.20
N THR A 48 1.01 -4.36 3.47
CA THR A 48 0.32 -3.13 3.03
C THR A 48 1.12 -1.85 3.30
N LYS A 49 1.85 -1.78 4.43
CA LYS A 49 2.64 -0.58 4.78
C LYS A 49 3.79 -0.28 3.81
N TYR A 50 4.26 -1.28 3.06
CA TYR A 50 5.50 -1.18 2.27
C TYR A 50 5.27 -1.25 0.76
N ILE A 51 4.19 -1.90 0.31
CA ILE A 51 3.94 -2.25 -1.09
C ILE A 51 2.85 -1.42 -1.77
N LEU A 52 2.46 -0.29 -1.17
CA LEU A 52 1.40 0.57 -1.71
C LEU A 52 1.75 1.10 -3.10
N LEU A 53 0.74 1.15 -3.98
CA LEU A 53 0.83 1.81 -5.29
C LEU A 53 0.60 3.32 -5.15
N ASP A 54 1.31 4.09 -5.97
CA ASP A 54 0.98 5.49 -6.17
C ASP A 54 -0.25 5.58 -7.08
N ASP A 55 -1.24 6.36 -6.68
CA ASP A 55 -2.46 6.59 -7.46
C ASP A 55 -2.87 8.06 -7.38
N ILE A 56 -3.68 8.47 -8.34
CA ILE A 56 -4.12 9.86 -8.49
C ILE A 56 -5.65 9.85 -8.61
N TYR A 57 -6.30 10.70 -7.85
CA TYR A 57 -7.73 10.92 -7.93
C TYR A 57 -8.04 12.39 -8.20
N GLU A 58 -8.87 12.65 -9.20
CA GLU A 58 -9.27 13.98 -9.58
C GLU A 58 -10.79 14.13 -9.47
N PHE A 59 -11.22 15.25 -8.92
CA PHE A 59 -12.64 15.59 -8.84
C PHE A 59 -12.85 17.09 -8.98
N PRO A 60 -14.03 17.52 -9.47
CA PRO A 60 -14.41 18.93 -9.52
C PRO A 60 -14.91 19.41 -8.16
N THR A 61 -14.66 20.68 -7.85
CA THR A 61 -15.30 21.33 -6.70
C THR A 61 -16.78 21.54 -6.92
N ILE A 62 -17.52 21.61 -5.83
CA ILE A 62 -18.92 22.03 -5.76
C ILE A 62 -18.97 23.27 -4.88
N LYS A 63 -19.63 24.33 -5.35
CA LYS A 63 -19.77 25.59 -4.61
C LYS A 63 -20.38 25.35 -3.22
N ASP A 64 -19.83 26.01 -2.23
CA ASP A 64 -20.25 25.93 -0.82
C ASP A 64 -20.16 24.52 -0.18
N GLN A 65 -19.56 23.54 -0.88
CA GLN A 65 -19.26 22.21 -0.33
C GLN A 65 -17.83 22.13 0.16
N ALA A 66 -17.68 21.87 1.47
CA ALA A 66 -16.37 21.71 2.07
C ALA A 66 -15.88 20.25 2.10
N LEU A 67 -16.78 19.26 2.21
CA LEU A 67 -16.45 17.84 2.41
C LEU A 67 -16.60 17.04 1.13
N TYR A 68 -15.62 16.20 0.84
CA TYR A 68 -15.55 15.34 -0.35
C TYR A 68 -15.16 13.91 0.04
N ASP A 69 -15.79 12.94 -0.61
CA ASP A 69 -15.48 11.53 -0.42
C ASP A 69 -14.12 11.17 -1.03
N LEU A 70 -13.37 10.36 -0.31
CA LEU A 70 -12.14 9.77 -0.83
C LEU A 70 -12.46 8.55 -1.70
N PRO A 71 -11.67 8.30 -2.76
CA PRO A 71 -11.85 7.13 -3.60
C PRO A 71 -11.53 5.84 -2.85
N ILE A 72 -12.04 4.72 -3.37
CA ILE A 72 -11.77 3.39 -2.81
C ILE A 72 -10.25 3.12 -2.81
N GLY A 73 -9.74 2.66 -1.68
CA GLY A 73 -8.31 2.39 -1.49
C GLY A 73 -7.48 3.60 -1.08
N CYS A 74 -8.09 4.80 -1.02
CA CYS A 74 -7.45 5.98 -0.47
C CYS A 74 -7.81 6.13 1.02
N GLU A 75 -6.82 5.97 1.87
CA GLU A 75 -6.97 6.24 3.30
C GLU A 75 -6.33 7.60 3.62
N LYS A 76 -6.92 8.32 4.59
CA LYS A 76 -6.50 9.69 4.96
C LYS A 76 -5.01 9.81 5.31
N HIS A 77 -4.44 8.76 5.90
CA HIS A 77 -3.03 8.74 6.27
C HIS A 77 -2.10 8.41 5.09
N ASN A 78 -2.66 7.90 3.99
CA ASN A 78 -1.94 7.58 2.76
C ASN A 78 -1.93 8.74 1.75
N ILE A 79 -2.63 9.85 2.04
CA ILE A 79 -2.60 11.05 1.20
C ILE A 79 -1.21 11.68 1.30
N MET A 80 -0.57 11.84 0.15
CA MET A 80 0.74 12.45 0.02
C MET A 80 0.63 13.96 -0.21
N GLU A 81 -0.25 14.33 -1.13
CA GLU A 81 -0.42 15.71 -1.55
C GLU A 81 -1.85 15.94 -2.07
N ILE A 82 -2.37 17.13 -1.85
CA ILE A 82 -3.57 17.63 -2.50
C ILE A 82 -3.23 18.93 -3.21
N THR A 83 -3.53 19.01 -4.49
CA THR A 83 -3.41 20.25 -5.26
C THR A 83 -4.80 20.74 -5.62
N ARG A 84 -4.99 22.06 -5.49
CA ARG A 84 -6.16 22.77 -5.95
C ARG A 84 -5.78 23.53 -7.22
N GLU A 85 -6.75 24.07 -7.89
CA GLU A 85 -6.65 24.82 -9.11
C GLU A 85 -5.27 25.46 -9.41
N TYR A 86 -4.78 25.34 -10.65
CA TYR A 86 -3.46 25.83 -11.10
C TYR A 86 -2.25 25.23 -10.33
N GLY A 87 -2.42 24.03 -9.74
CA GLY A 87 -1.32 23.35 -9.05
C GLY A 87 -0.97 23.92 -7.68
N SER A 88 -1.83 24.77 -7.12
CA SER A 88 -1.62 25.26 -5.75
C SER A 88 -1.77 24.13 -4.73
N GLN A 89 -0.69 23.86 -3.98
CA GLN A 89 -0.68 22.84 -2.96
C GLN A 89 -1.55 23.23 -1.76
N ALA A 90 -2.36 22.28 -1.28
CA ALA A 90 -3.10 22.44 -0.02
C ALA A 90 -2.32 21.80 1.14
N LEU A 91 -2.10 22.56 2.20
CA LEU A 91 -1.40 22.08 3.39
C LEU A 91 -2.35 21.29 4.29
N ARG A 92 -1.84 20.24 4.92
CA ARG A 92 -2.63 19.41 5.83
C ARG A 92 -2.82 20.07 7.17
N CYS A 93 -4.08 20.20 7.60
CA CYS A 93 -4.44 20.59 8.96
C CYS A 93 -4.98 19.40 9.75
N ARG A 94 -4.81 19.45 11.06
CA ARG A 94 -5.34 18.41 11.95
C ARG A 94 -6.85 18.51 12.10
N PHE A 95 -7.38 19.71 12.25
CA PHE A 95 -8.80 19.99 12.47
C PHE A 95 -9.27 21.14 11.58
N ALA A 96 -10.56 21.16 11.25
CA ALA A 96 -11.18 22.25 10.49
C ALA A 96 -10.90 23.65 11.10
N ARG A 97 -11.08 23.78 12.43
CA ARG A 97 -10.82 25.04 13.16
C ARG A 97 -9.38 25.54 13.04
N ASP A 98 -8.42 24.64 12.82
CA ASP A 98 -7.02 25.04 12.65
C ASP A 98 -6.82 25.61 11.25
N ALA A 99 -7.54 25.09 10.24
CA ALA A 99 -7.54 25.63 8.90
C ALA A 99 -8.05 27.08 8.85
N GLU A 100 -9.07 27.42 9.64
CA GLU A 100 -9.65 28.78 9.72
C GLU A 100 -8.68 29.83 10.28
N ARG A 101 -7.62 29.40 10.96
CA ARG A 101 -6.61 30.27 11.55
C ARG A 101 -5.35 30.45 10.71
N MET A 102 -5.26 29.71 9.61
CA MET A 102 -4.11 29.70 8.73
C MET A 102 -4.47 30.30 7.39
N ASP A 103 -3.54 31.01 6.80
CA ASP A 103 -3.70 31.56 5.45
C ASP A 103 -3.36 30.50 4.39
N GLY A 104 -4.12 30.49 3.29
CA GLY A 104 -3.86 29.66 2.13
C GLY A 104 -4.78 28.46 1.99
N ASN A 105 -4.43 27.57 1.08
CA ASN A 105 -5.19 26.36 0.81
C ASN A 105 -4.83 25.26 1.81
N MET A 106 -5.85 24.73 2.48
CA MET A 106 -5.71 23.69 3.50
C MET A 106 -6.63 22.52 3.19
N TYR A 107 -6.30 21.35 3.73
CA TYR A 107 -7.22 20.23 3.84
C TYR A 107 -7.18 19.63 5.24
N PHE A 108 -8.29 19.06 5.68
CA PHE A 108 -8.42 18.42 6.98
C PHE A 108 -9.18 17.10 6.87
N ASN A 109 -9.04 16.24 7.86
CA ASN A 109 -9.77 14.99 7.91
C ASN A 109 -11.25 15.25 8.28
N GLY A 110 -12.16 14.91 7.36
CA GLY A 110 -13.60 14.91 7.63
C GLY A 110 -14.04 13.64 8.38
N TYR A 111 -15.34 13.47 8.55
CA TYR A 111 -15.93 12.25 9.12
C TYR A 111 -15.91 11.09 8.11
N GLY A 112 -15.94 9.85 8.62
CA GLY A 112 -15.91 8.66 7.74
C GLY A 112 -14.72 8.67 6.79
N ASN A 113 -14.93 8.39 5.53
CA ASN A 113 -13.89 8.41 4.49
C ASN A 113 -13.92 9.71 3.67
N THR A 114 -14.00 10.87 4.35
CA THR A 114 -14.04 12.18 3.69
C THR A 114 -12.84 13.05 4.04
N ILE A 115 -12.53 14.01 3.18
CA ILE A 115 -11.63 15.13 3.44
C ILE A 115 -12.39 16.44 3.36
N GLY A 116 -11.95 17.44 4.12
CA GLY A 116 -12.45 18.81 4.01
C GLY A 116 -11.44 19.71 3.32
N LEU A 117 -11.94 20.62 2.48
CA LEU A 117 -11.15 21.66 1.84
C LEU A 117 -11.39 23.01 2.52
N PHE A 118 -10.32 23.76 2.77
CA PHE A 118 -10.40 25.13 3.27
C PHE A 118 -9.48 26.04 2.42
N PRO A 119 -9.90 27.25 2.06
CA PRO A 119 -11.27 27.76 2.20
C PRO A 119 -12.28 26.90 1.41
N THR A 120 -13.52 26.91 1.86
CA THR A 120 -14.63 26.24 1.17
C THR A 120 -14.70 26.77 -0.28
N PRO A 121 -14.83 25.89 -1.28
CA PRO A 121 -14.92 26.31 -2.68
C PRO A 121 -16.07 27.30 -2.92
N THR A 122 -15.78 28.41 -3.59
CA THR A 122 -16.76 29.44 -3.96
C THR A 122 -17.34 29.26 -5.36
N GLU A 123 -16.76 28.33 -6.15
CA GLU A 123 -17.10 28.07 -7.53
C GLU A 123 -17.16 26.56 -7.79
N ASP A 124 -18.04 26.18 -8.73
CA ASP A 124 -18.16 24.81 -9.23
C ASP A 124 -17.06 24.49 -10.26
N GLY A 125 -16.74 23.19 -10.40
CA GLY A 125 -15.97 22.67 -11.52
C GLY A 125 -14.46 22.91 -11.45
N LYS A 126 -13.96 23.52 -10.38
CA LYS A 126 -12.50 23.68 -10.20
C LYS A 126 -11.86 22.35 -9.84
N LYS A 127 -10.80 22.01 -10.56
CA LYS A 127 -10.11 20.73 -10.41
C LYS A 127 -9.36 20.64 -9.08
N VAL A 128 -9.60 19.53 -8.38
CA VAL A 128 -8.81 19.11 -7.21
C VAL A 128 -8.16 17.77 -7.53
N THR A 129 -6.88 17.64 -7.26
CA THR A 129 -6.11 16.41 -7.49
C THR A 129 -5.55 15.92 -6.17
N ILE A 130 -5.81 14.65 -5.83
CA ILE A 130 -5.25 13.96 -4.67
C ILE A 130 -4.20 12.96 -5.16
N PHE A 131 -2.98 13.09 -4.68
CA PHE A 131 -1.91 12.10 -4.83
C PHE A 131 -1.86 11.26 -3.57
N PHE A 132 -1.98 9.95 -3.69
CA PHE A 132 -2.07 9.08 -2.53
C PHE A 132 -1.43 7.71 -2.77
N LYS A 133 -1.13 7.02 -1.68
CA LYS A 133 -0.73 5.62 -1.70
C LYS A 133 -1.98 4.75 -1.58
N LYS A 134 -2.29 4.00 -2.65
CA LYS A 134 -3.46 3.15 -2.72
C LYS A 134 -3.26 1.86 -1.93
N THR A 135 -4.21 1.55 -1.06
CA THR A 135 -4.27 0.26 -0.37
C THR A 135 -4.74 -0.81 -1.36
N PRO A 136 -3.99 -1.94 -1.52
CA PRO A 136 -4.40 -3.02 -2.42
C PRO A 136 -5.79 -3.57 -2.06
N ARG A 137 -6.58 -3.88 -3.07
CA ARG A 137 -7.86 -4.54 -2.86
C ARG A 137 -7.65 -6.00 -2.50
N PRO A 138 -8.50 -6.56 -1.63
CA PRO A 138 -8.51 -8.00 -1.39
C PRO A 138 -8.83 -8.75 -2.69
N VAL A 139 -8.07 -9.81 -2.94
CA VAL A 139 -8.32 -10.76 -4.02
C VAL A 139 -9.52 -11.62 -3.66
N ARG A 140 -10.41 -11.87 -4.62
CA ARG A 140 -11.59 -12.72 -4.47
C ARG A 140 -11.59 -13.88 -5.45
N THR A 141 -11.02 -13.68 -6.64
CA THR A 141 -10.99 -14.64 -7.73
C THR A 141 -9.57 -14.82 -8.25
N LYS A 142 -9.33 -15.90 -8.99
CA LYS A 142 -8.04 -16.19 -9.62
C LYS A 142 -7.60 -15.12 -10.63
N ASP A 143 -8.57 -14.43 -11.24
CA ASP A 143 -8.34 -13.45 -12.30
C ASP A 143 -8.16 -12.02 -11.77
N ASP A 144 -8.38 -11.83 -10.47
CA ASP A 144 -8.21 -10.50 -9.86
C ASP A 144 -6.75 -10.04 -9.94
N PRO A 145 -6.52 -8.77 -10.27
CA PRO A 145 -5.18 -8.21 -10.32
C PRO A 145 -4.60 -8.03 -8.92
N ILE A 146 -3.32 -8.34 -8.79
CA ILE A 146 -2.53 -8.03 -7.58
C ILE A 146 -2.07 -6.58 -7.69
N GLU A 147 -2.71 -5.69 -6.95
CA GLU A 147 -2.47 -4.25 -6.98
C GLU A 147 -1.20 -3.86 -6.19
N VAL A 148 -0.03 -4.34 -6.66
CA VAL A 148 1.29 -3.98 -6.10
C VAL A 148 2.29 -3.70 -7.22
N LYS A 149 3.38 -2.98 -6.92
CA LYS A 149 4.47 -2.79 -7.88
C LYS A 149 5.14 -4.14 -8.18
N ASP A 150 5.44 -4.42 -9.46
CA ASP A 150 5.99 -5.71 -9.90
C ASP A 150 7.24 -6.13 -9.11
N ARG A 151 8.09 -5.17 -8.72
CA ARG A 151 9.29 -5.40 -7.91
C ARG A 151 9.01 -6.01 -6.52
N TYR A 152 7.78 -5.94 -6.02
CA TYR A 152 7.39 -6.49 -4.71
C TYR A 152 6.66 -7.83 -4.81
N ILE A 153 6.50 -8.39 -6.02
CA ILE A 153 5.84 -9.68 -6.19
C ILE A 153 6.58 -10.78 -5.44
N ASP A 154 7.92 -10.80 -5.50
CA ASP A 154 8.72 -11.80 -4.78
C ASP A 154 8.60 -11.69 -3.26
N LEU A 155 8.39 -10.49 -2.74
CA LEU A 155 8.09 -10.28 -1.32
C LEU A 155 6.79 -11.01 -0.92
N LEU A 156 5.75 -10.94 -1.76
CA LEU A 156 4.50 -11.66 -1.54
C LEU A 156 4.70 -13.18 -1.67
N VAL A 157 5.40 -13.63 -2.72
CA VAL A 157 5.69 -15.06 -2.95
C VAL A 157 6.38 -15.65 -1.73
N TYR A 158 7.46 -15.03 -1.25
CA TYR A 158 8.23 -15.57 -0.13
C TYR A 158 7.44 -15.52 1.20
N SER A 159 6.62 -14.49 1.40
CA SER A 159 5.69 -14.43 2.55
C SER A 159 4.70 -15.59 2.51
N ILE A 160 4.09 -15.86 1.35
CA ILE A 160 3.11 -16.95 1.17
C ILE A 160 3.78 -18.30 1.37
N VAL A 161 4.95 -18.56 0.76
CA VAL A 161 5.66 -19.84 0.92
C VAL A 161 6.05 -20.07 2.38
N ALA A 162 6.56 -19.06 3.08
CA ALA A 162 6.90 -19.17 4.50
C ALA A 162 5.66 -19.50 5.36
N ASP A 163 4.55 -18.82 5.10
CA ASP A 163 3.30 -19.04 5.85
C ASP A 163 2.71 -20.43 5.53
N MET A 164 2.77 -20.89 4.28
CA MET A 164 2.31 -22.24 3.87
C MET A 164 3.19 -23.35 4.45
N ALA A 165 4.52 -23.22 4.38
CA ALA A 165 5.45 -24.21 4.89
C ALA A 165 5.40 -24.32 6.42
N SER A 166 5.03 -23.25 7.13
CA SER A 166 4.84 -23.26 8.58
C SER A 166 3.48 -23.77 9.03
N ALA A 167 2.50 -23.88 8.09
CA ALA A 167 1.13 -24.26 8.39
C ALA A 167 0.94 -25.80 8.36
N GLY A 168 -0.15 -26.25 9.00
CA GLY A 168 -0.59 -27.64 8.95
C GLY A 168 0.01 -28.55 10.04
N ASN A 169 -0.31 -29.83 9.95
CA ASN A 169 0.07 -30.82 10.96
C ASN A 169 1.51 -31.33 10.82
N ASN A 170 2.16 -31.04 9.70
CA ASN A 170 3.52 -31.48 9.41
C ASN A 170 4.32 -30.33 8.76
N PRO A 171 4.67 -29.29 9.53
CA PRO A 171 5.31 -28.10 9.00
C PRO A 171 6.73 -28.40 8.51
N ASP A 172 7.09 -27.85 7.34
CA ASP A 172 8.44 -27.86 6.84
C ASP A 172 9.22 -26.66 7.38
N ILE A 173 9.80 -26.85 8.57
CA ILE A 173 10.48 -25.78 9.33
C ILE A 173 11.71 -25.25 8.57
N GLU A 174 12.42 -26.11 7.83
CA GLU A 174 13.60 -25.70 7.08
C GLU A 174 13.21 -24.76 5.93
N ILE A 175 12.21 -25.14 5.14
CA ILE A 175 11.67 -24.31 4.08
C ILE A 175 11.08 -23.00 4.65
N ALA A 176 10.28 -23.08 5.70
CA ALA A 176 9.69 -21.91 6.34
C ALA A 176 10.75 -20.90 6.79
N ASN A 177 11.83 -21.36 7.43
CA ASN A 177 12.92 -20.50 7.87
C ASN A 177 13.68 -19.88 6.71
N ASN A 178 13.99 -20.66 5.67
CA ASN A 178 14.69 -20.17 4.48
C ASN A 178 13.89 -19.04 3.78
N TYR A 179 12.59 -19.27 3.58
CA TYR A 179 11.75 -18.24 2.92
C TYR A 179 11.44 -17.06 3.83
N THR A 180 11.38 -17.24 5.14
CA THR A 180 11.31 -16.13 6.09
C THR A 180 12.57 -15.25 6.01
N LEU A 181 13.74 -15.83 5.83
CA LEU A 181 14.99 -15.07 5.66
C LEU A 181 14.97 -14.28 4.33
N LYS A 182 14.62 -14.95 3.22
CA LYS A 182 14.45 -14.28 1.90
C LYS A 182 13.45 -13.13 1.98
N TYR A 183 12.30 -13.37 2.60
CA TYR A 183 11.27 -12.37 2.83
C TYR A 183 11.79 -11.16 3.62
N ASN A 184 12.49 -11.39 4.74
CA ASN A 184 13.03 -10.31 5.57
C ASN A 184 14.06 -9.46 4.82
N ASN A 185 14.90 -10.07 3.97
CA ASN A 185 15.85 -9.33 3.15
C ASN A 185 15.13 -8.39 2.17
N LEU A 186 14.13 -8.90 1.42
CA LEU A 186 13.35 -8.05 0.51
C LEU A 186 12.51 -7.00 1.24
N LEU A 187 12.02 -7.31 2.43
CA LEU A 187 11.30 -6.35 3.26
C LEU A 187 12.19 -5.17 3.67
N GLN A 188 13.44 -5.42 4.02
CA GLN A 188 14.39 -4.34 4.31
C GLN A 188 14.62 -3.44 3.09
N ASP A 189 14.74 -4.03 1.89
CA ASP A 189 14.86 -3.26 0.65
C ASP A 189 13.60 -2.42 0.38
N ALA A 190 12.40 -3.00 0.59
CA ALA A 190 11.14 -2.28 0.43
C ALA A 190 10.99 -1.12 1.43
N ILE A 191 11.45 -1.30 2.67
CA ILE A 191 11.51 -0.25 3.69
C ILE A 191 12.45 0.88 3.25
N LEU A 192 13.65 0.55 2.77
CA LEU A 192 14.63 1.53 2.28
C LEU A 192 14.09 2.31 1.08
N ASP A 193 13.43 1.64 0.14
CA ASP A 193 12.81 2.28 -1.00
C ASP A 193 11.72 3.27 -0.59
N ARG A 194 10.89 2.90 0.39
CA ARG A 194 9.87 3.79 0.93
C ARG A 194 10.49 5.07 1.53
N PHE A 195 11.61 4.94 2.22
CA PHE A 195 12.34 6.10 2.73
C PHE A 195 12.92 6.97 1.61
N ARG A 196 13.43 6.36 0.54
CA ARG A 196 13.96 7.08 -0.63
C ARG A 196 12.87 7.80 -1.43
N GLU A 197 11.68 7.23 -1.51
CA GLU A 197 10.52 7.81 -2.20
C GLU A 197 9.83 8.92 -1.39
N ASN A 198 10.16 9.10 -0.10
CA ASN A 198 9.54 10.12 0.72
C ASN A 198 10.14 11.52 0.38
N PRO A 199 9.31 12.47 -0.13
CA PRO A 199 9.78 13.80 -0.52
C PRO A 199 10.35 14.64 0.64
N PHE A 200 10.04 14.28 1.88
CA PHE A 200 10.55 14.94 3.08
C PHE A 200 11.94 14.46 3.51
N TYR A 201 12.45 13.37 2.93
CA TYR A 201 13.83 12.99 3.14
C TYR A 201 14.71 13.79 2.16
N PRO A 202 15.73 14.50 2.63
CA PRO A 202 16.68 15.17 1.76
C PRO A 202 17.25 14.12 0.81
N LYS A 203 17.06 14.32 -0.50
CA LYS A 203 17.74 13.51 -1.52
C LYS A 203 19.22 13.69 -1.25
N VAL A 204 19.87 12.68 -0.66
CA VAL A 204 21.31 12.68 -0.47
C VAL A 204 21.93 12.70 -1.87
N LYS A 205 22.33 13.89 -2.32
CA LYS A 205 23.19 14.03 -3.49
C LYS A 205 24.52 13.45 -3.04
N ASP A 206 24.94 12.42 -3.73
CA ASP A 206 26.23 11.72 -3.59
C ASP A 206 26.37 10.83 -2.32
N ASN A 207 26.49 9.55 -2.57
CA ASN A 207 27.20 8.41 -1.93
C ASN A 207 27.87 8.61 -0.53
N LYS A 208 27.49 9.60 0.25
CA LYS A 208 27.94 9.74 1.63
C LYS A 208 26.90 9.09 2.55
N ARG A 209 27.29 8.01 3.19
CA ARG A 209 26.52 7.39 4.28
C ARG A 209 26.02 8.48 5.21
N PRO A 210 24.73 8.45 5.64
CA PRO A 210 24.24 9.41 6.62
C PRO A 210 25.14 9.38 7.86
N PRO A 211 25.47 10.53 8.44
CA PRO A 211 26.30 10.57 9.62
C PRO A 211 25.66 9.74 10.74
N VAL A 212 26.46 8.86 11.35
CA VAL A 212 26.07 7.89 12.38
C VAL A 212 25.52 8.54 13.67
N SER A 213 25.43 9.88 13.72
CA SER A 213 24.98 10.66 14.87
C SER A 213 23.49 10.56 15.21
N PHE A 214 22.64 9.99 14.34
CA PHE A 214 21.20 9.85 14.60
C PHE A 214 20.81 8.59 15.41
N MET A 215 21.75 7.66 15.66
CA MET A 215 21.46 6.45 16.44
C MET A 215 21.75 6.58 17.94
N ARG A 216 22.08 7.76 18.47
CA ARG A 216 22.41 7.96 19.89
C ARG A 216 21.53 8.96 20.62
N ARG A 217 20.20 8.81 20.53
CA ARG A 217 19.28 9.43 21.51
C ARG A 217 18.10 8.52 21.79
N GLY A 218 18.40 7.48 22.55
CA GLY A 218 17.41 6.55 23.07
C GLY A 218 17.98 5.72 24.20
N ARG A 219 18.54 6.43 25.24
CA ARG A 219 18.73 5.89 26.58
C ARG A 219 18.74 7.07 27.55
N LEU A 220 17.62 7.28 28.16
CA LEU A 220 17.43 7.59 29.58
C LEU A 220 15.93 7.40 29.86
#